data_c33671ee2cb58759483ad06262eb11af
#
_entry.id   c33671ee2cb58759483ad06262eb11af
#
_cell.length_a   1.000
_cell.length_b   1.000
_cell.length_c   1.000
_cell.angle_alpha   90.00
_cell.angle_beta   90.00
_cell.angle_gamma   90.00
#
_symmetry.space_group_name_H-M   'P 1'
#
loop_
_entity.id
_entity.type
_entity.pdbx_description
1 polymer ?
#
loop_
_entity_poly.entity_id
_entity_poly.type
_entity_poly.pdbx_seq_one_letter_code
_entity_poly.pdbx_strand_id
1 'polypeptide(L)'
;TGWYWGPLTIEEAELLLKDRPNGSFLVRDSGHELYILSLSFRAENRIYHTRIEHTGGKFGFAIQGGADTTSSSIAQFINHVIAESERGRARFFLRQSALTMSPTADQNGEERVTNQLEGESHHVEARLLYPVSRFLVVHSLAHLCRFEILLKVRKDHIDQLPLPDPLKKYLHERQYYTEFVRAYLESLGGAGVSEQSASESTITSDS
;
A
#
# COMPACT_ATOMS: atom_id res chain seq x y z
N THR A 1 -6.74 -4.20 -10.69
CA THR A 1 -5.84 -4.73 -9.65
C THR A 1 -6.09 -3.99 -8.33
N GLY A 2 -6.43 -4.72 -7.27
CA GLY A 2 -6.81 -4.13 -5.99
C GLY A 2 -5.65 -3.48 -5.24
N TRP A 3 -4.43 -3.96 -5.42
CA TRP A 3 -3.23 -3.53 -4.70
C TRP A 3 -2.70 -2.13 -5.09
N TYR A 4 -3.18 -1.52 -6.17
CA TYR A 4 -2.82 -0.14 -6.52
C TYR A 4 -3.82 0.85 -5.91
N TRP A 5 -3.32 1.79 -5.11
CA TRP A 5 -4.10 2.74 -4.32
C TRP A 5 -4.13 4.16 -4.89
N GLY A 6 -3.29 4.47 -5.88
CA GLY A 6 -3.15 5.82 -6.42
C GLY A 6 -2.39 6.77 -5.48
N PRO A 7 -2.82 8.02 -5.38
CA PRO A 7 -2.16 9.03 -4.56
C PRO A 7 -2.43 8.77 -3.06
N LEU A 8 -1.52 8.03 -2.43
CA LEU A 8 -1.53 7.68 -1.02
C LEU A 8 -0.22 8.16 -0.40
N THR A 9 -0.25 8.80 0.76
CA THR A 9 0.96 9.24 1.46
C THR A 9 1.69 8.07 2.12
N ILE A 10 2.89 8.31 2.62
CA ILE A 10 3.65 7.30 3.36
C ILE A 10 2.90 6.91 4.64
N GLU A 11 2.44 7.91 5.40
CA GLU A 11 1.75 7.75 6.67
C GLU A 11 0.43 6.98 6.49
N GLU A 12 -0.32 7.29 5.43
CA GLU A 12 -1.55 6.56 5.09
C GLU A 12 -1.26 5.10 4.73
N ALA A 13 -0.19 4.84 3.98
CA ALA A 13 0.23 3.49 3.64
C ALA A 13 0.67 2.70 4.88
N GLU A 14 1.32 3.35 5.84
CA GLU A 14 1.71 2.76 7.11
C GLU A 14 0.51 2.37 7.97
N LEU A 15 -0.50 3.23 8.07
CA LEU A 15 -1.75 2.91 8.76
C LEU A 15 -2.44 1.68 8.17
N LEU A 16 -2.44 1.57 6.83
CA LEU A 16 -3.03 0.42 6.13
C LEU A 16 -2.27 -0.88 6.36
N LEU A 17 -0.96 -0.81 6.64
CA LEU A 17 -0.08 -1.96 6.79
C LEU A 17 0.23 -2.33 8.25
N LYS A 18 -0.04 -1.43 9.22
CA LYS A 18 0.38 -1.51 10.62
C LYS A 18 0.09 -2.86 11.29
N ASP A 19 -1.13 -3.36 11.14
CA ASP A 19 -1.60 -4.58 11.83
C ASP A 19 -1.69 -5.80 10.89
N ARG A 20 -1.00 -5.75 9.75
CA ARG A 20 -1.02 -6.80 8.75
C ARG A 20 0.14 -7.78 8.94
N PRO A 21 0.03 -9.02 8.46
CA PRO A 21 1.13 -9.97 8.52
C PRO A 21 2.31 -9.54 7.63
N ASN A 22 3.52 -10.03 7.93
CA ASN A 22 4.67 -9.89 7.06
C ASN A 22 4.37 -10.46 5.66
N GLY A 23 4.79 -9.76 4.63
CA GLY A 23 4.43 -10.05 3.23
C GLY A 23 3.22 -9.28 2.73
N SER A 24 2.53 -8.52 3.59
CA SER A 24 1.49 -7.58 3.15
C SER A 24 2.09 -6.41 2.41
N PHE A 25 1.43 -5.98 1.33
CA PHE A 25 1.94 -4.90 0.49
C PHE A 25 0.84 -4.13 -0.24
N LEU A 26 1.17 -2.94 -0.69
CA LEU A 26 0.39 -2.12 -1.60
C LEU A 26 1.32 -1.32 -2.53
N VAL A 27 0.81 -0.89 -3.66
CA VAL A 27 1.48 0.02 -4.60
C VAL A 27 0.73 1.34 -4.62
N ARG A 28 1.45 2.43 -4.56
CA ARG A 28 0.93 3.79 -4.58
C ARG A 28 1.72 4.68 -5.54
N ASP A 29 1.21 5.87 -5.80
CA ASP A 29 1.96 6.88 -6.54
C ASP A 29 3.20 7.28 -5.74
N SER A 30 4.28 7.54 -6.45
CA SER A 30 5.52 8.03 -5.83
C SER A 30 5.42 9.53 -5.60
N GLY A 31 5.81 9.98 -4.41
CA GLY A 31 6.02 11.40 -4.14
C GLY A 31 7.35 11.96 -4.68
N HIS A 32 8.14 11.16 -5.41
CA HIS A 32 9.45 11.55 -5.92
C HIS A 32 9.38 11.84 -7.41
N GLU A 33 9.98 12.93 -7.84
CA GLU A 33 9.90 13.44 -9.22
C GLU A 33 10.39 12.44 -10.29
N LEU A 34 11.36 11.59 -9.97
CA LEU A 34 11.97 10.64 -10.90
C LEU A 34 11.28 9.28 -10.96
N TYR A 35 10.32 9.00 -10.08
CA TYR A 35 9.66 7.70 -9.99
C TYR A 35 8.14 7.86 -10.04
N ILE A 36 7.50 6.99 -10.79
CA ILE A 36 6.04 7.03 -10.95
C ILE A 36 5.35 6.30 -9.79
N LEU A 37 5.91 5.18 -9.36
CA LEU A 37 5.29 4.27 -8.40
C LEU A 37 6.23 3.94 -7.25
N SER A 38 5.63 3.73 -6.08
CA SER A 38 6.29 3.22 -4.88
C SER A 38 5.56 1.98 -4.37
N LEU A 39 6.33 1.03 -3.86
CA LEU A 39 5.85 -0.13 -3.13
C LEU A 39 6.00 0.13 -1.64
N SER A 40 4.92 -0.08 -0.88
CA SER A 40 4.93 -0.11 0.58
C SER A 40 4.62 -1.54 1.02
N PHE A 41 5.42 -2.12 1.91
CA PHE A 41 5.28 -3.53 2.30
C PHE A 41 5.73 -3.76 3.74
N ARG A 42 5.24 -4.85 4.33
CA ARG A 42 5.62 -5.27 5.67
C ARG A 42 6.58 -6.47 5.61
N ALA A 43 7.72 -6.33 6.27
CA ALA A 43 8.71 -7.39 6.47
C ALA A 43 9.33 -7.24 7.86
N GLU A 44 9.76 -8.32 8.48
CA GLU A 44 10.44 -8.29 9.80
C GLU A 44 9.68 -7.47 10.85
N ASN A 45 8.34 -7.49 10.81
CA ASN A 45 7.44 -6.70 11.66
C ASN A 45 7.58 -5.18 11.54
N ARG A 46 8.23 -4.69 10.48
CA ARG A 46 8.40 -3.29 10.14
C ARG A 46 7.77 -2.99 8.78
N ILE A 47 7.52 -1.71 8.53
CA ILE A 47 7.00 -1.24 7.25
C ILE A 47 8.13 -0.56 6.50
N TYR A 48 8.27 -0.94 5.24
CA TYR A 48 9.29 -0.44 4.33
C TYR A 48 8.66 0.14 3.09
N HIS A 49 9.33 1.14 2.51
CA HIS A 49 8.93 1.77 1.26
C HIS A 49 10.09 1.72 0.28
N THR A 50 9.82 1.28 -0.93
CA THR A 50 10.79 1.28 -2.01
C THR A 50 10.17 1.82 -3.30
N ARG A 51 11.01 2.29 -4.20
CA ARG A 51 10.58 2.80 -5.50
C ARG A 51 10.53 1.67 -6.51
N ILE A 52 9.57 1.74 -7.42
CA ILE A 52 9.52 0.86 -8.58
C ILE A 52 10.17 1.61 -9.73
N GLU A 53 11.25 1.05 -10.26
CA GLU A 53 11.96 1.61 -11.39
C GLU A 53 11.17 1.39 -12.69
N HIS A 54 11.24 2.38 -13.58
CA HIS A 54 10.72 2.28 -14.93
C HIS A 54 11.80 2.75 -15.91
N THR A 55 12.56 1.78 -16.41
CA THR A 55 13.71 2.07 -17.29
C THR A 55 13.58 1.26 -18.57
N GLY A 56 13.79 1.90 -19.71
CA GLY A 56 13.66 1.25 -21.02
C GLY A 56 12.28 0.67 -21.30
N GLY A 57 11.21 1.28 -20.76
CA GLY A 57 9.84 0.79 -20.91
C GLY A 57 9.51 -0.44 -20.05
N LYS A 58 10.35 -0.79 -19.08
CA LYS A 58 10.15 -1.94 -18.20
C LYS A 58 10.12 -1.53 -16.73
N PHE A 59 9.21 -2.13 -15.97
CA PHE A 59 9.11 -2.00 -14.53
C PHE A 59 9.98 -3.06 -13.83
N GLY A 60 10.65 -2.66 -12.75
CA GLY A 60 11.51 -3.52 -11.95
C GLY A 60 11.80 -2.92 -10.58
N PHE A 61 12.52 -3.67 -9.75
CA PHE A 61 13.11 -3.15 -8.52
C PHE A 61 14.60 -2.92 -8.71
N ALA A 62 15.15 -1.92 -8.01
CA ALA A 62 16.60 -1.75 -7.86
C ALA A 62 17.18 -2.88 -6.99
N ILE A 63 17.44 -4.05 -7.58
CA ILE A 63 17.89 -5.24 -6.87
C ILE A 63 19.36 -5.49 -7.19
N GLN A 64 20.17 -5.80 -6.14
CA GLN A 64 21.46 -6.41 -6.35
C GLN A 64 21.36 -7.94 -6.34
N GLY A 65 21.75 -8.56 -7.45
CA GLY A 65 22.01 -10.01 -7.51
C GLY A 65 20.80 -10.92 -7.67
N GLY A 66 19.62 -10.42 -8.00
CA GLY A 66 18.45 -11.22 -8.32
C GLY A 66 18.23 -11.37 -9.83
N ALA A 67 17.51 -12.40 -10.26
CA ALA A 67 17.09 -12.53 -11.65
C ALA A 67 16.37 -11.25 -12.11
N ASP A 68 16.73 -10.75 -13.30
CA ASP A 68 16.15 -9.58 -13.95
C ASP A 68 14.64 -9.78 -14.22
N THR A 69 13.85 -9.72 -13.15
CA THR A 69 12.40 -9.78 -13.27
C THR A 69 11.91 -8.40 -13.62
N THR A 70 11.81 -8.14 -14.92
CA THR A 70 11.27 -6.89 -15.44
C THR A 70 10.10 -7.19 -16.37
N SER A 71 9.13 -6.28 -16.46
CA SER A 71 7.99 -6.39 -17.36
C SER A 71 7.59 -5.02 -17.90
N SER A 72 7.10 -4.98 -19.13
CA SER A 72 6.52 -3.76 -19.73
C SER A 72 5.18 -3.35 -19.08
N SER A 73 4.58 -4.23 -18.28
CA SER A 73 3.34 -3.96 -17.55
C SER A 73 3.57 -4.08 -16.06
N ILE A 74 3.23 -3.03 -15.30
CA ILE A 74 3.29 -3.05 -13.84
C ILE A 74 2.43 -4.18 -13.25
N ALA A 75 1.27 -4.47 -13.84
CA ALA A 75 0.40 -5.54 -13.36
C ALA A 75 1.06 -6.92 -13.55
N GLN A 76 1.69 -7.17 -14.70
CA GLN A 76 2.41 -8.41 -14.95
C GLN A 76 3.64 -8.52 -14.04
N PHE A 77 4.37 -7.42 -13.85
CA PHE A 77 5.51 -7.37 -12.94
C PHE A 77 5.12 -7.77 -11.52
N ILE A 78 4.14 -7.12 -10.92
CA ILE A 78 3.70 -7.40 -9.55
C ILE A 78 3.12 -8.81 -9.43
N ASN A 79 2.30 -9.27 -10.39
CA ASN A 79 1.76 -10.63 -10.37
C ASN A 79 2.86 -11.70 -10.45
N HIS A 80 3.90 -11.44 -11.23
CA HIS A 80 5.05 -12.34 -11.31
C HIS A 80 5.80 -12.39 -9.96
N VAL A 81 6.02 -11.23 -9.34
CA VAL A 81 6.65 -11.14 -8.01
C VAL A 81 5.85 -11.90 -6.95
N ILE A 82 4.52 -11.78 -6.95
CA ILE A 82 3.63 -12.52 -6.06
C ILE A 82 3.81 -14.03 -6.29
N ALA A 83 3.69 -14.49 -7.54
CA ALA A 83 3.79 -15.90 -7.87
C ALA A 83 5.14 -16.52 -7.48
N GLU A 84 6.24 -15.78 -7.65
CA GLU A 84 7.56 -16.25 -7.23
C GLU A 84 7.73 -16.22 -5.70
N SER A 85 7.12 -15.24 -5.00
CA SER A 85 7.09 -15.19 -3.54
C SER A 85 6.33 -16.37 -2.94
N GLU A 86 5.17 -16.73 -3.51
CA GLU A 86 4.37 -17.90 -3.12
C GLU A 86 5.13 -19.22 -3.28
N ARG A 87 5.94 -19.32 -4.33
CA ARG A 87 6.79 -20.49 -4.59
C ARG A 87 8.04 -20.55 -3.71
N GLY A 88 8.25 -19.52 -2.86
CA GLY A 88 9.44 -19.39 -2.03
C GLY A 88 10.73 -19.12 -2.81
N ARG A 89 10.63 -18.78 -4.09
CA ARG A 89 11.79 -18.54 -4.96
C ARG A 89 12.16 -17.06 -5.06
N ALA A 90 11.19 -16.15 -4.91
CA ALA A 90 11.46 -14.74 -4.92
C ALA A 90 11.73 -14.23 -3.52
N ARG A 91 12.98 -14.02 -3.24
CA ARG A 91 13.47 -13.21 -2.12
C ARG A 91 14.07 -11.97 -2.72
N PHE A 92 13.41 -10.84 -2.49
CA PHE A 92 13.94 -9.56 -2.95
C PHE A 92 14.77 -8.97 -1.83
N PHE A 93 16.08 -8.85 -2.07
CA PHE A 93 16.97 -8.18 -1.15
C PHE A 93 17.02 -6.70 -1.54
N LEU A 94 16.37 -5.86 -0.75
CA LEU A 94 16.42 -4.42 -0.96
C LEU A 94 17.53 -3.84 -0.07
N ARG A 95 18.38 -3.01 -0.67
CA ARG A 95 19.40 -2.28 0.11
C ARG A 95 18.71 -1.28 1.02
N GLN A 96 19.18 -1.14 2.24
CA GLN A 96 18.65 -0.18 3.21
C GLN A 96 18.70 1.27 2.68
N SER A 97 19.68 1.62 1.85
CA SER A 97 19.76 2.92 1.19
C SER A 97 18.62 3.20 0.19
N ALA A 98 17.93 2.15 -0.31
CA ALA A 98 16.78 2.27 -1.20
C ALA A 98 15.44 2.23 -0.43
N LEU A 99 15.48 2.03 0.89
CA LEU A 99 14.31 1.90 1.76
C LEU A 99 14.18 3.15 2.62
N THR A 100 12.98 3.68 2.71
CA THR A 100 12.58 4.61 3.76
C THR A 100 11.90 3.79 4.84
N MET A 101 12.32 3.93 6.08
CA MET A 101 11.73 3.23 7.23
C MET A 101 10.92 4.22 8.04
N SER A 102 9.80 3.77 8.57
CA SER A 102 9.09 4.52 9.59
C SER A 102 9.90 4.57 10.88
N PRO A 103 9.97 5.71 11.57
CA PRO A 103 10.52 5.75 12.91
C PRO A 103 9.69 4.84 13.83
N THR A 104 10.32 3.84 14.43
CA THR A 104 9.69 3.05 15.49
C THR A 104 9.76 3.87 16.78
N ALA A 105 8.62 4.31 17.32
CA ALA A 105 8.56 4.83 18.67
C ALA A 105 8.79 3.65 19.64
N ASP A 106 9.90 3.68 20.36
CA ASP A 106 10.11 2.80 21.50
C ASP A 106 9.17 3.22 22.63
N GLN A 107 8.78 2.25 23.49
CA GLN A 107 7.83 2.45 24.60
C GLN A 107 8.19 3.57 25.59
N ASN A 108 9.31 4.25 25.41
CA ASN A 108 9.81 5.35 26.25
C ASN A 108 9.75 6.73 25.58
N GLY A 109 9.14 6.88 24.39
CA GLY A 109 8.91 8.20 23.78
C GLY A 109 10.17 8.95 23.31
N GLU A 110 11.32 8.32 23.25
CA GLU A 110 12.52 8.92 22.68
C GLU A 110 12.64 8.55 21.18
N GLU A 111 12.57 9.57 20.33
CA GLU A 111 12.89 9.46 18.92
C GLU A 111 14.39 9.12 18.77
N ARG A 112 14.71 7.84 18.76
CA ARG A 112 16.03 7.41 18.31
C ARG A 112 16.05 7.38 16.79
N VAL A 113 16.49 8.48 16.20
CA VAL A 113 17.07 8.47 14.87
C VAL A 113 18.37 7.66 14.96
N THR A 114 18.28 6.37 14.76
CA THR A 114 19.48 5.52 14.68
C THR A 114 20.18 5.74 13.35
N ASN A 115 20.84 6.88 13.22
CA ASN A 115 21.92 7.12 12.27
C ASN A 115 23.20 6.53 12.85
N GLN A 116 23.29 5.20 12.99
CA GLN A 116 24.56 4.51 13.23
C GLN A 116 24.42 3.05 12.85
N LEU A 117 24.91 2.73 11.67
CA LEU A 117 25.72 1.55 11.37
C LEU A 117 26.24 1.71 9.93
N GLU A 118 27.28 2.54 9.79
CA GLU A 118 28.19 2.45 8.66
C GLU A 118 28.91 1.11 8.80
N GLY A 119 28.65 0.15 7.91
CA GLY A 119 29.49 -1.03 7.80
C GLY A 119 28.83 -2.33 7.35
N GLU A 120 27.55 -2.56 7.62
CA GLU A 120 26.86 -3.75 7.13
C GLU A 120 25.70 -3.36 6.20
N SER A 121 25.79 -3.79 4.94
CA SER A 121 24.68 -3.65 4.01
C SER A 121 23.53 -4.57 4.48
N HIS A 122 22.68 -4.05 5.35
CA HIS A 122 21.50 -4.78 5.82
C HIS A 122 20.55 -4.95 4.64
N HIS A 123 20.40 -6.18 4.18
CA HIS A 123 19.49 -6.53 3.12
C HIS A 123 18.19 -7.00 3.75
N VAL A 124 17.08 -6.31 3.44
CA VAL A 124 15.74 -6.74 3.86
C VAL A 124 15.21 -7.74 2.86
N GLU A 125 14.84 -8.92 3.35
CA GLU A 125 14.14 -9.93 2.56
C GLU A 125 12.67 -9.54 2.40
N ALA A 126 12.29 -9.05 1.23
CA ALA A 126 10.90 -8.75 0.91
C ALA A 126 10.24 -9.93 0.19
N ARG A 127 9.06 -10.32 0.67
CA ARG A 127 8.14 -11.24 0.00
C ARG A 127 6.80 -10.55 -0.18
N LEU A 128 6.23 -10.58 -1.37
CA LEU A 128 4.93 -10.01 -1.64
C LEU A 128 3.89 -11.13 -1.70
N LEU A 129 3.18 -11.34 -0.59
CA LEU A 129 2.24 -12.46 -0.42
C LEU A 129 0.78 -12.00 -0.34
N TYR A 130 0.53 -10.90 0.38
CA TYR A 130 -0.81 -10.46 0.76
C TYR A 130 -1.08 -9.05 0.23
N PRO A 131 -1.65 -8.91 -0.98
CA PRO A 131 -2.00 -7.59 -1.50
C PRO A 131 -3.09 -6.94 -0.65
N VAL A 132 -2.84 -5.75 -0.14
CA VAL A 132 -3.85 -4.95 0.54
C VAL A 132 -4.74 -4.30 -0.52
N SER A 133 -5.97 -4.76 -0.59
CA SER A 133 -6.90 -4.30 -1.61
C SER A 133 -7.56 -2.99 -1.22
N ARG A 134 -7.50 -2.00 -2.11
CA ARG A 134 -8.26 -0.75 -1.95
C ARG A 134 -9.77 -0.94 -1.90
N PHE A 135 -10.29 -2.08 -2.36
CA PHE A 135 -11.71 -2.42 -2.30
C PHE A 135 -12.19 -2.75 -0.89
N LEU A 136 -11.29 -2.90 0.08
CA LEU A 136 -11.67 -3.00 1.49
C LEU A 136 -12.37 -1.73 2.01
N VAL A 137 -12.09 -0.57 1.38
CA VAL A 137 -12.70 0.72 1.73
C VAL A 137 -13.92 1.06 0.89
N VAL A 138 -14.19 0.30 -0.18
CA VAL A 138 -15.32 0.56 -1.08
C VAL A 138 -16.50 -0.31 -0.67
N HIS A 139 -17.43 0.26 0.08
CA HIS A 139 -18.63 -0.44 0.54
C HIS A 139 -19.84 -0.31 -0.41
N SER A 140 -19.77 0.58 -1.42
CA SER A 140 -20.88 0.79 -2.34
C SER A 140 -20.93 -0.25 -3.45
N LEU A 141 -22.08 -0.93 -3.58
CA LEU A 141 -22.33 -1.88 -4.68
C LEU A 141 -22.17 -1.21 -6.05
N ALA A 142 -22.51 0.06 -6.19
CA ALA A 142 -22.34 0.82 -7.43
C ALA A 142 -20.86 0.89 -7.86
N HIS A 143 -19.94 1.11 -6.92
CA HIS A 143 -18.51 1.13 -7.20
C HIS A 143 -17.95 -0.27 -7.54
N LEU A 144 -18.43 -1.31 -6.86
CA LEU A 144 -18.04 -2.69 -7.17
C LEU A 144 -18.51 -3.09 -8.58
N CYS A 145 -19.78 -2.79 -8.93
CA CYS A 145 -20.30 -3.03 -10.27
C CYS A 145 -19.52 -2.25 -11.34
N ARG A 146 -19.22 -0.97 -11.09
CA ARG A 146 -18.40 -0.16 -11.99
C ARG A 146 -17.04 -0.80 -12.22
N PHE A 147 -16.40 -1.28 -11.18
CA PHE A 147 -15.10 -1.93 -11.29
C PHE A 147 -15.18 -3.20 -12.14
N GLU A 148 -16.17 -4.06 -11.90
CA GLU A 148 -16.39 -5.28 -12.69
C GLU A 148 -16.65 -4.98 -14.16
N ILE A 149 -17.41 -3.93 -14.47
CA ILE A 149 -17.64 -3.49 -15.84
C ILE A 149 -16.32 -3.05 -16.49
N LEU A 150 -15.53 -2.21 -15.80
CA LEU A 150 -14.27 -1.70 -16.34
C LEU A 150 -13.15 -2.74 -16.45
N LEU A 151 -13.27 -3.91 -15.80
CA LEU A 151 -12.39 -5.06 -16.04
C LEU A 151 -12.70 -5.75 -17.37
N LYS A 152 -13.95 -5.71 -17.81
CA LYS A 152 -14.45 -6.49 -18.97
C LYS A 152 -14.67 -5.63 -20.20
N VAL A 153 -14.95 -4.34 -20.01
CA VAL A 153 -15.26 -3.40 -21.08
C VAL A 153 -14.15 -2.38 -21.23
N ARG A 154 -13.62 -2.25 -22.43
CA ARG A 154 -12.66 -1.19 -22.76
C ARG A 154 -13.33 0.18 -22.66
N LYS A 155 -12.57 1.20 -22.24
CA LYS A 155 -13.10 2.56 -22.03
C LYS A 155 -13.72 3.17 -23.28
N ASP A 156 -13.17 2.90 -24.46
CA ASP A 156 -13.68 3.35 -25.76
C ASP A 156 -15.00 2.68 -26.17
N HIS A 157 -15.43 1.61 -25.49
CA HIS A 157 -16.69 0.92 -25.74
C HIS A 157 -17.78 1.24 -24.70
N ILE A 158 -17.50 2.07 -23.70
CA ILE A 158 -18.49 2.41 -22.66
C ILE A 158 -19.74 3.06 -23.28
N ASP A 159 -19.57 3.93 -24.28
CA ASP A 159 -20.67 4.64 -24.92
C ASP A 159 -21.58 3.72 -25.74
N GLN A 160 -21.08 2.53 -26.11
CA GLN A 160 -21.86 1.51 -26.83
C GLN A 160 -22.67 0.60 -25.91
N LEU A 161 -22.46 0.70 -24.57
CA LEU A 161 -23.24 -0.08 -23.63
C LEU A 161 -24.71 0.37 -23.63
N PRO A 162 -25.66 -0.55 -23.46
CA PRO A 162 -27.07 -0.25 -23.35
C PRO A 162 -27.40 0.30 -21.95
N LEU A 163 -26.73 1.38 -21.55
CA LEU A 163 -26.89 2.04 -20.26
C LEU A 163 -27.38 3.48 -20.44
N PRO A 164 -28.15 4.02 -19.49
CA PRO A 164 -28.49 5.44 -19.44
C PRO A 164 -27.25 6.33 -19.37
N ASP A 165 -27.31 7.52 -19.95
CA ASP A 165 -26.20 8.48 -20.01
C ASP A 165 -25.57 8.82 -18.64
N PRO A 166 -26.34 8.98 -17.54
CA PRO A 166 -25.74 9.19 -16.22
C PRO A 166 -24.83 8.04 -15.77
N LEU A 167 -25.16 6.79 -16.11
CA LEU A 167 -24.31 5.63 -15.78
C LEU A 167 -23.08 5.56 -16.68
N LYS A 168 -23.19 5.90 -17.97
CA LYS A 168 -22.03 6.01 -18.85
C LYS A 168 -21.07 7.07 -18.35
N LYS A 169 -21.58 8.26 -17.98
CA LYS A 169 -20.77 9.32 -17.37
C LYS A 169 -20.07 8.84 -16.11
N TYR A 170 -20.77 8.14 -15.21
CA TYR A 170 -20.22 7.55 -14.01
C TYR A 170 -19.10 6.55 -14.32
N LEU A 171 -19.20 5.75 -15.40
CA LEU A 171 -18.16 4.83 -15.82
C LEU A 171 -16.92 5.56 -16.37
N HIS A 172 -17.09 6.71 -17.04
CA HIS A 172 -15.99 7.52 -17.55
C HIS A 172 -15.23 8.31 -16.48
N GLU A 173 -15.87 8.62 -15.36
CA GLU A 173 -15.25 9.39 -14.26
C GLU A 173 -13.98 8.71 -13.75
N ARG A 174 -12.93 9.52 -13.54
CA ARG A 174 -11.71 9.07 -12.87
C ARG A 174 -11.94 9.16 -11.37
N GLN A 175 -12.33 8.07 -10.75
CA GLN A 175 -12.45 8.00 -9.30
C GLN A 175 -11.23 7.31 -8.72
N TYR A 176 -10.46 8.03 -7.94
CA TYR A 176 -9.32 7.48 -7.20
C TYR A 176 -9.71 6.93 -5.83
N TYR A 177 -11.00 7.00 -5.48
CA TYR A 177 -11.53 6.56 -4.18
C TYR A 177 -10.89 7.28 -2.97
N THR A 178 -10.23 8.42 -3.19
CA THR A 178 -9.52 9.16 -2.14
C THR A 178 -10.42 9.58 -0.99
N GLU A 179 -11.68 9.93 -1.25
CA GLU A 179 -12.65 10.28 -0.21
C GLU A 179 -12.96 9.08 0.70
N PHE A 180 -13.15 7.91 0.13
CA PHE A 180 -13.39 6.68 0.90
C PHE A 180 -12.15 6.23 1.67
N VAL A 181 -10.97 6.37 1.08
CA VAL A 181 -9.69 6.08 1.74
C VAL A 181 -9.54 6.96 2.97
N ARG A 182 -9.79 8.26 2.85
CA ARG A 182 -9.68 9.20 3.97
C ARG A 182 -10.64 8.83 5.11
N ALA A 183 -11.93 8.61 4.82
CA ALA A 183 -12.90 8.19 5.82
C ALA A 183 -12.53 6.87 6.51
N TYR A 184 -11.97 5.93 5.76
CA TYR A 184 -11.49 4.66 6.30
C TYR A 184 -10.27 4.85 7.23
N LEU A 185 -9.30 5.65 6.82
CA LEU A 185 -8.11 5.95 7.63
C LEU A 185 -8.46 6.71 8.91
N GLU A 186 -9.40 7.65 8.84
CA GLU A 186 -9.94 8.33 10.02
C GLU A 186 -10.59 7.32 10.99
N SER A 187 -11.30 6.32 10.47
CA SER A 187 -11.88 5.25 11.30
C SER A 187 -10.83 4.37 11.97
N LEU A 188 -9.70 4.12 11.32
CA LEU A 188 -8.57 3.37 11.90
C LEU A 188 -7.82 4.20 12.95
N GLY A 189 -7.63 5.51 12.71
CA GLY A 189 -6.97 6.43 13.64
C GLY A 189 -7.82 6.77 14.86
N GLY A 190 -9.15 6.82 14.71
CA GLY A 190 -10.10 7.13 15.79
C GLY A 190 -10.31 6.00 16.80
N ALA A 191 -10.02 4.75 16.43
CA ALA A 191 -10.17 3.59 17.32
C ALA A 191 -9.12 3.55 18.46
N GLY A 192 -8.07 4.38 18.41
CA GLY A 192 -7.03 4.44 19.43
C GLY A 192 -7.26 5.44 20.58
N VAL A 193 -8.30 6.26 20.52
CA VAL A 193 -8.49 7.38 21.49
C VAL A 193 -9.65 7.14 22.47
N SER A 194 -10.48 6.12 22.26
CA SER A 194 -11.69 5.90 23.06
C SER A 194 -11.59 4.92 24.25
N GLU A 195 -10.42 4.34 24.53
CA GLU A 195 -10.27 3.39 25.67
C GLU A 195 -9.56 3.94 26.92
N GLN A 196 -9.15 5.23 26.96
CA GLN A 196 -8.45 5.78 28.13
C GLN A 196 -9.25 6.79 28.99
N SER A 197 -10.56 6.98 28.77
CA SER A 197 -11.34 7.95 29.57
C SER A 197 -12.46 7.35 30.42
N ALA A 198 -12.45 6.05 30.70
CA ALA A 198 -13.52 5.39 31.50
C ALA A 198 -13.06 4.75 32.81
N SER A 199 -11.92 5.15 33.40
CA SER A 199 -11.49 4.57 34.67
C SER A 199 -10.94 5.60 35.69
N GLU A 200 -11.58 6.78 35.80
CA GLU A 200 -11.30 7.65 36.95
C GLU A 200 -12.53 8.50 37.33
N SER A 201 -13.53 7.89 37.94
CA SER A 201 -14.48 8.61 38.81
C SER A 201 -15.33 7.64 39.58
N THR A 202 -14.83 7.13 40.70
CA THR A 202 -15.62 6.76 41.89
C THR A 202 -14.67 6.40 43.01
N ILE A 203 -14.40 7.29 43.89
CA ILE A 203 -14.19 7.12 45.34
C ILE A 203 -13.96 8.53 45.93
N THR A 204 -15.00 9.15 46.46
CA THR A 204 -14.95 9.92 47.69
C THR A 204 -16.38 10.30 48.06
N SER A 205 -16.89 9.70 49.06
CA SER A 205 -17.68 10.29 50.17
C SER A 205 -18.18 9.18 51.05
N ASP A 206 -17.62 9.11 52.25
CA ASP A 206 -18.38 9.19 53.50
C ASP A 206 -17.43 9.02 54.70
N SER A 207 -17.41 10.01 55.49
CA SER A 207 -17.42 10.16 56.95
C SER A 207 -16.67 11.34 57.43
#